data_50281d4b2bb1d2c2bd1167483694496a
#
_entry.id   50281d4b2bb1d2c2bd1167483694496a
#
_cell.length_a   1.000
_cell.length_b   1.000
_cell.length_c   1.000
_cell.angle_alpha   90.00
_cell.angle_beta   90.00
_cell.angle_gamma   90.00
#
_symmetry.space_group_name_H-M   'P 1'
#
loop_
_entity.id
_entity.type
_entity.pdbx_description
1 polymer ?
#
loop_
_entity_poly.entity_id
_entity_poly.type
_entity_poly.pdbx_seq_one_letter_code
_entity_poly.pdbx_strand_id
1 'polypeptide(L)'
;MAAARTAARDQVAHLEKRFGRKRVYLVGGGIALLLIVFFFRAFAFRHKEPPPPPVRPVLVAKVTSKDVPLYLDEIGTCAAYETVQVQAQVAGQIMTRDFQDGADVKKGDPLFTIDPRPFQAAVDQAKAQAALDQITLKRQADLRSKGVNAPQDYDLAVANAHKSQAAAEAAQVNLDFCYIKSPINGRVGLRNVDIGNLVGPTSPPLVAIQGLDPIYTDFTVAETDLALVRKYLGGPNVKVQTNSPDEKTAPRMGDLYFIDTAVQPGSGTVKARGVTPNPDHAFWPSEFVRVRFILDTIKDARLVPTQAVQISQNGPFIFVLKPDNTVDLRPVKPGQRQDGDLMVVETGVQPGETVVVTGQLALAPGTKVDPKPYAPNSPANQDGAPKSTM
;
A
#
# COMPACT_ATOMS: atom_id res chain seq x y z
N MET A 1 -49.66 38.73 -62.61
CA MET A 1 -48.73 39.89 -62.60
C MET A 1 -49.29 41.12 -63.33
N ALA A 2 -50.23 41.02 -64.30
CA ALA A 2 -50.78 42.17 -65.03
C ALA A 2 -51.74 42.99 -64.21
N ALA A 3 -52.59 42.38 -63.36
CA ALA A 3 -53.61 43.12 -62.56
C ALA A 3 -53.04 44.04 -61.44
N ALA A 4 -51.86 43.70 -60.88
CA ALA A 4 -51.18 44.53 -59.88
C ALA A 4 -50.51 45.80 -60.47
N ARG A 5 -50.10 45.72 -61.74
CA ARG A 5 -49.53 46.87 -62.47
C ARG A 5 -50.56 47.91 -62.90
N THR A 6 -51.84 47.54 -63.18
CA THR A 6 -52.93 48.45 -63.52
C THR A 6 -53.41 49.17 -62.28
N ALA A 7 -53.60 48.49 -61.11
CA ALA A 7 -54.01 49.10 -59.87
C ALA A 7 -53.04 50.18 -59.35
N ALA A 8 -51.67 49.86 -59.49
CA ALA A 8 -50.68 50.86 -59.07
C ALA A 8 -50.62 52.09 -60.00
N ARG A 9 -50.93 51.98 -61.29
CA ARG A 9 -50.97 53.08 -62.23
C ARG A 9 -52.20 54.01 -61.97
N ASP A 10 -53.33 53.42 -61.64
CA ASP A 10 -54.54 54.18 -61.34
C ASP A 10 -54.45 54.99 -59.98
N GLN A 11 -53.75 54.38 -58.99
CA GLN A 11 -53.47 55.10 -57.74
C GLN A 11 -52.50 56.26 -57.91
N VAL A 12 -51.46 56.08 -58.73
CA VAL A 12 -50.53 57.18 -59.03
C VAL A 12 -51.20 58.30 -59.82
N ALA A 13 -52.08 57.99 -60.81
CA ALA A 13 -52.87 58.99 -61.57
C ALA A 13 -53.84 59.78 -60.69
N HIS A 14 -54.40 59.15 -59.65
CA HIS A 14 -55.31 59.85 -58.71
C HIS A 14 -54.53 60.77 -57.76
N LEU A 15 -53.32 60.46 -57.39
CA LEU A 15 -52.43 61.30 -56.55
C LEU A 15 -51.83 62.47 -57.38
N GLU A 16 -51.52 62.27 -58.69
CA GLU A 16 -51.08 63.35 -59.57
C GLU A 16 -52.10 64.43 -59.78
N LYS A 17 -53.42 64.14 -59.84
CA LYS A 17 -54.51 65.09 -59.90
C LYS A 17 -54.73 65.90 -58.66
N ARG A 18 -54.37 65.41 -57.47
CA ARG A 18 -54.63 66.03 -56.16
C ARG A 18 -53.45 66.87 -55.62
N PHE A 19 -52.22 66.57 -56.01
CA PHE A 19 -51.01 67.19 -55.40
C PHE A 19 -50.07 67.86 -56.42
N GLY A 20 -50.35 67.79 -57.69
CA GLY A 20 -49.45 68.32 -58.74
C GLY A 20 -48.28 67.42 -59.10
N ARG A 21 -48.09 67.19 -60.38
CA ARG A 21 -47.12 66.22 -60.98
C ARG A 21 -45.71 66.32 -60.38
N LYS A 22 -45.21 67.51 -60.12
CA LYS A 22 -43.85 67.72 -59.58
C LYS A 22 -43.68 67.26 -58.11
N ARG A 23 -44.75 67.33 -57.25
CA ARG A 23 -44.66 66.94 -55.86
C ARG A 23 -44.71 65.38 -55.68
N VAL A 24 -45.52 64.71 -56.50
CA VAL A 24 -45.64 63.24 -56.45
C VAL A 24 -44.32 62.58 -56.85
N TYR A 25 -43.62 63.09 -57.84
CA TYR A 25 -42.26 62.56 -58.24
C TYR A 25 -41.20 62.89 -57.18
N LEU A 26 -41.27 63.98 -56.48
CA LEU A 26 -40.36 64.33 -55.41
C LEU A 26 -40.59 63.43 -54.15
N VAL A 27 -41.84 63.16 -53.80
CA VAL A 27 -42.14 62.26 -52.65
C VAL A 27 -41.79 60.76 -53.02
N GLY A 28 -42.16 60.32 -54.26
CA GLY A 28 -41.83 58.99 -54.74
C GLY A 28 -40.37 58.77 -54.85
N GLY A 29 -39.62 59.77 -55.36
CA GLY A 29 -38.11 59.70 -55.40
C GLY A 29 -37.49 59.70 -54.02
N GLY A 30 -38.02 60.43 -53.06
CA GLY A 30 -37.55 60.45 -51.69
C GLY A 30 -37.79 59.11 -50.97
N ILE A 31 -38.97 58.49 -51.19
CA ILE A 31 -39.21 57.12 -50.65
C ILE A 31 -38.31 56.08 -51.30
N ALA A 32 -38.11 56.13 -52.61
CA ALA A 32 -37.23 55.25 -53.36
C ALA A 32 -35.77 55.38 -52.87
N LEU A 33 -35.30 56.62 -52.63
CA LEU A 33 -33.96 56.89 -52.10
C LEU A 33 -33.82 56.40 -50.67
N LEU A 34 -34.81 56.55 -49.82
CA LEU A 34 -34.81 55.99 -48.46
C LEU A 34 -34.80 54.46 -48.46
N LEU A 35 -35.56 53.83 -49.36
CA LEU A 35 -35.54 52.39 -49.50
C LEU A 35 -34.19 51.88 -50.00
N ILE A 36 -33.54 52.58 -50.96
CA ILE A 36 -32.19 52.25 -51.46
C ILE A 36 -31.17 52.42 -50.32
N VAL A 37 -31.22 53.49 -49.53
CA VAL A 37 -30.32 53.71 -48.38
C VAL A 37 -30.58 52.67 -47.28
N PHE A 38 -31.84 52.33 -47.04
CA PHE A 38 -32.21 51.29 -46.08
C PHE A 38 -31.69 49.92 -46.53
N PHE A 39 -31.83 49.57 -47.83
CA PHE A 39 -31.37 48.31 -48.37
C PHE A 39 -29.83 48.24 -48.43
N PHE A 40 -29.17 49.34 -48.76
CA PHE A 40 -27.72 49.45 -48.73
C PHE A 40 -27.15 49.34 -47.32
N ARG A 41 -27.84 49.97 -46.37
CA ARG A 41 -27.47 49.88 -44.97
C ARG A 41 -27.76 48.48 -44.36
N ALA A 42 -28.84 47.84 -44.74
CA ALA A 42 -29.20 46.48 -44.34
C ALA A 42 -28.20 45.45 -44.98
N PHE A 43 -27.72 45.72 -46.19
CA PHE A 43 -26.71 44.88 -46.87
C PHE A 43 -25.29 45.07 -46.25
N ALA A 44 -24.92 46.31 -45.92
CA ALA A 44 -23.65 46.62 -45.26
C ALA A 44 -23.56 46.07 -43.82
N PHE A 45 -24.70 45.93 -43.10
CA PHE A 45 -24.72 45.29 -41.76
C PHE A 45 -24.73 43.77 -41.80
N ARG A 46 -24.93 43.12 -42.96
CA ARG A 46 -24.98 41.65 -43.06
C ARG A 46 -23.61 40.94 -43.12
N HIS A 47 -22.49 41.64 -43.15
CA HIS A 47 -21.16 41.07 -43.34
C HIS A 47 -20.17 41.47 -42.21
N LYS A 48 -20.62 41.63 -40.97
CA LYS A 48 -19.69 41.52 -39.87
C LYS A 48 -19.62 40.05 -39.52
N GLU A 49 -18.54 39.35 -39.97
CA GLU A 49 -18.16 38.05 -39.40
C GLU A 49 -18.14 38.21 -37.88
N PRO A 50 -18.78 37.27 -37.11
CA PRO A 50 -18.69 37.30 -35.66
C PRO A 50 -17.22 37.30 -35.29
N PRO A 51 -16.81 38.12 -34.29
CA PRO A 51 -15.42 38.12 -33.84
C PRO A 51 -15.01 36.68 -33.50
N PRO A 52 -13.77 36.26 -33.91
CA PRO A 52 -13.32 34.90 -33.58
C PRO A 52 -13.48 34.65 -32.09
N PRO A 53 -13.97 33.46 -31.69
CA PRO A 53 -14.20 33.15 -30.29
C PRO A 53 -12.90 33.39 -29.51
N PRO A 54 -12.95 33.97 -28.30
CA PRO A 54 -11.77 34.29 -27.53
C PRO A 54 -10.96 33.03 -27.27
N VAL A 55 -9.68 33.08 -27.65
CA VAL A 55 -8.76 31.97 -27.38
C VAL A 55 -8.61 31.83 -25.86
N ARG A 56 -8.90 30.66 -25.33
CA ARG A 56 -8.88 30.40 -23.87
C ARG A 56 -7.54 29.83 -23.44
N PRO A 57 -6.89 30.38 -22.40
CA PRO A 57 -5.67 29.81 -21.87
C PRO A 57 -6.00 28.49 -21.16
N VAL A 58 -5.22 27.46 -21.43
CA VAL A 58 -5.32 26.14 -20.81
C VAL A 58 -3.94 25.64 -20.40
N LEU A 59 -3.86 24.89 -19.30
CA LEU A 59 -2.64 24.20 -18.93
C LEU A 59 -2.65 22.79 -19.54
N VAL A 60 -1.55 22.41 -20.16
CA VAL A 60 -1.44 21.14 -20.89
C VAL A 60 -0.23 20.33 -20.40
N ALA A 61 -0.36 19.01 -20.40
CA ALA A 61 0.71 18.07 -20.10
C ALA A 61 0.82 17.02 -21.23
N LYS A 62 2.01 16.49 -21.42
CA LYS A 62 2.22 15.36 -22.34
C LYS A 62 1.88 14.05 -21.64
N VAL A 63 1.24 13.13 -22.37
CA VAL A 63 1.05 11.74 -21.96
C VAL A 63 2.42 11.06 -21.97
N THR A 64 2.84 10.57 -20.81
CA THR A 64 4.09 9.83 -20.64
C THR A 64 3.81 8.32 -20.59
N SER A 65 4.75 7.51 -21.07
CA SER A 65 4.73 6.06 -20.93
C SER A 65 5.82 5.64 -19.96
N LYS A 66 5.45 4.88 -18.91
CA LYS A 66 6.38 4.37 -17.90
C LYS A 66 5.84 3.10 -17.31
N ASP A 67 6.73 2.21 -16.90
CA ASP A 67 6.37 1.07 -16.06
C ASP A 67 5.99 1.54 -14.66
N VAL A 68 4.82 1.13 -14.20
CA VAL A 68 4.29 1.50 -12.88
C VAL A 68 3.76 0.27 -12.15
N PRO A 69 3.85 0.23 -10.81
CA PRO A 69 3.31 -0.87 -10.04
C PRO A 69 1.77 -0.89 -10.08
N LEU A 70 1.20 -2.09 -10.20
CA LEU A 70 -0.19 -2.36 -9.88
C LEU A 70 -0.25 -2.74 -8.40
N TYR A 71 -0.92 -1.95 -7.57
CA TYR A 71 -0.91 -2.14 -6.12
C TYR A 71 -2.26 -1.88 -5.47
N LEU A 72 -2.40 -2.35 -4.24
CA LEU A 72 -3.47 -1.99 -3.31
C LEU A 72 -2.85 -1.25 -2.13
N ASP A 73 -3.40 -0.12 -1.73
CA ASP A 73 -2.99 0.61 -0.54
C ASP A 73 -3.89 0.19 0.63
N GLU A 74 -3.29 -0.39 1.65
CA GLU A 74 -3.95 -0.96 2.82
C GLU A 74 -3.37 -0.39 4.11
N ILE A 75 -4.10 -0.57 5.20
CA ILE A 75 -3.60 -0.26 6.54
C ILE A 75 -3.26 -1.60 7.20
N GLY A 76 -2.09 -1.65 7.82
CA GLY A 76 -1.62 -2.83 8.52
C GLY A 76 -1.07 -2.51 9.90
N THR A 77 -0.64 -3.56 10.59
CA THR A 77 0.08 -3.49 11.86
C THR A 77 1.31 -4.36 11.79
N CYS A 78 2.40 -3.90 12.38
CA CYS A 78 3.59 -4.72 12.53
C CYS A 78 3.39 -5.79 13.61
N ALA A 79 4.00 -6.96 13.43
CA ALA A 79 4.05 -8.01 14.43
C ALA A 79 5.47 -8.59 14.50
N ALA A 80 5.90 -8.98 15.70
CA ALA A 80 7.19 -9.63 15.85
C ALA A 80 7.26 -10.91 15.00
N TYR A 81 8.41 -11.16 14.38
CA TYR A 81 8.64 -12.38 13.60
C TYR A 81 8.50 -13.64 14.46
N GLU A 82 9.06 -13.59 15.67
CA GLU A 82 8.94 -14.62 16.68
C GLU A 82 8.72 -13.95 18.04
N THR A 83 7.89 -14.57 18.88
CA THR A 83 7.70 -14.15 20.28
C THR A 83 7.82 -15.37 21.16
N VAL A 84 8.82 -15.38 22.04
CA VAL A 84 9.06 -16.48 22.97
C VAL A 84 8.89 -15.97 24.40
N GLN A 85 8.02 -16.66 25.15
CA GLN A 85 7.88 -16.48 26.59
C GLN A 85 8.86 -17.42 27.31
N VAL A 86 9.90 -16.84 27.91
CA VAL A 86 10.92 -17.62 28.63
C VAL A 86 10.37 -18.00 30.01
N GLN A 87 10.35 -19.31 30.30
CA GLN A 87 9.84 -19.85 31.55
C GLN A 87 10.90 -20.72 32.25
N ALA A 88 10.85 -20.80 33.58
CA ALA A 88 11.67 -21.71 34.33
C ALA A 88 11.15 -23.16 34.20
N GLN A 89 12.04 -24.10 33.94
CA GLN A 89 11.71 -25.52 33.81
C GLN A 89 11.95 -26.29 35.12
N VAL A 90 12.71 -25.70 36.05
CA VAL A 90 12.99 -26.22 37.38
C VAL A 90 12.64 -25.17 38.43
N ALA A 91 12.30 -25.63 39.65
CA ALA A 91 11.97 -24.72 40.75
C ALA A 91 13.24 -24.35 41.52
N GLY A 92 13.40 -23.03 41.78
CA GLY A 92 14.54 -22.53 42.56
C GLY A 92 14.59 -21.00 42.60
N GLN A 93 15.54 -20.46 43.34
CA GLN A 93 15.73 -19.02 43.48
C GLN A 93 16.59 -18.49 42.35
N ILE A 94 16.24 -17.34 41.77
CA ILE A 94 17.05 -16.63 40.78
C ILE A 94 18.28 -16.06 41.49
N MET A 95 19.48 -16.45 41.05
CA MET A 95 20.75 -15.98 41.59
C MET A 95 21.33 -14.83 40.77
N THR A 96 21.28 -14.92 39.45
CA THR A 96 21.82 -13.88 38.55
C THR A 96 20.85 -13.56 37.43
N ARG A 97 21.04 -12.37 36.87
CA ARG A 97 20.42 -11.88 35.64
C ARG A 97 21.52 -11.27 34.79
N ASP A 98 21.68 -11.76 33.58
CA ASP A 98 22.83 -11.43 32.72
C ASP A 98 22.44 -10.53 31.53
N PHE A 99 21.31 -9.85 31.59
CA PHE A 99 20.82 -8.89 30.60
C PHE A 99 20.23 -7.63 31.25
N GLN A 100 20.02 -6.59 30.43
CA GLN A 100 19.23 -5.42 30.77
C GLN A 100 17.89 -5.47 30.05
N ASP A 101 16.84 -4.88 30.66
CA ASP A 101 15.52 -4.75 30.01
C ASP A 101 15.66 -3.93 28.73
N GLY A 102 15.08 -4.40 27.63
CA GLY A 102 15.20 -3.78 26.30
C GLY A 102 16.50 -4.05 25.56
N ALA A 103 17.43 -4.88 26.10
CA ALA A 103 18.66 -5.24 25.40
C ALA A 103 18.41 -6.21 24.23
N ASP A 104 19.23 -6.13 23.21
CA ASP A 104 19.26 -7.13 22.14
C ASP A 104 20.11 -8.31 22.59
N VAL A 105 19.58 -9.52 22.41
CA VAL A 105 20.22 -10.81 22.77
C VAL A 105 20.28 -11.72 21.55
N LYS A 106 21.29 -12.58 21.56
CA LYS A 106 21.45 -13.64 20.55
C LYS A 106 21.01 -14.98 21.13
N LYS A 107 20.61 -15.88 20.26
CA LYS A 107 20.35 -17.27 20.62
C LYS A 107 21.55 -17.89 21.36
N GLY A 108 21.30 -18.41 22.58
CA GLY A 108 22.32 -18.98 23.44
C GLY A 108 22.87 -18.04 24.49
N ASP A 109 22.61 -16.72 24.42
CA ASP A 109 23.03 -15.76 25.44
C ASP A 109 22.40 -16.08 26.79
N PRO A 110 23.16 -16.00 27.92
CA PRO A 110 22.62 -16.24 29.25
C PRO A 110 21.59 -15.15 29.63
N LEU A 111 20.49 -15.55 30.25
CA LEU A 111 19.43 -14.65 30.70
C LEU A 111 19.33 -14.67 32.23
N PHE A 112 19.09 -15.83 32.79
CA PHE A 112 18.95 -16.03 34.24
C PHE A 112 19.69 -17.29 34.67
N THR A 113 20.18 -17.28 35.90
CA THR A 113 20.66 -18.48 36.57
C THR A 113 19.84 -18.74 37.84
N ILE A 114 19.21 -19.89 37.87
CA ILE A 114 18.56 -20.44 39.08
C ILE A 114 19.64 -21.08 39.93
N ASP A 115 19.48 -21.08 41.28
CA ASP A 115 20.49 -21.70 42.18
C ASP A 115 20.84 -23.15 41.75
N PRO A 116 22.05 -23.40 41.23
CA PRO A 116 22.40 -24.68 40.67
C PRO A 116 22.89 -25.68 41.76
N ARG A 117 23.16 -25.19 42.98
CA ARG A 117 23.80 -26.00 44.03
C ARG A 117 23.01 -27.27 44.40
N PRO A 118 21.68 -27.23 44.61
CA PRO A 118 20.91 -28.45 44.89
C PRO A 118 20.96 -29.45 43.71
N PHE A 119 20.92 -28.95 42.50
CA PHE A 119 20.93 -29.77 41.28
C PHE A 119 22.30 -30.35 41.01
N GLN A 120 23.38 -29.61 41.29
CA GLN A 120 24.74 -30.10 41.21
C GLN A 120 24.96 -31.26 42.18
N ALA A 121 24.51 -31.13 43.43
CA ALA A 121 24.58 -32.19 44.44
C ALA A 121 23.81 -33.46 43.97
N ALA A 122 22.65 -33.29 43.34
CA ALA A 122 21.87 -34.41 42.79
C ALA A 122 22.61 -35.09 41.61
N VAL A 123 23.27 -34.32 40.74
CA VAL A 123 24.10 -34.85 39.66
C VAL A 123 25.26 -35.65 40.23
N ASP A 124 25.96 -35.12 41.23
CA ASP A 124 27.13 -35.79 41.83
C ASP A 124 26.73 -37.11 42.52
N GLN A 125 25.60 -37.12 43.22
CA GLN A 125 25.00 -38.32 43.81
C GLN A 125 24.67 -39.38 42.73
N ALA A 126 23.96 -38.97 41.67
CA ALA A 126 23.53 -39.87 40.59
C ALA A 126 24.77 -40.44 39.80
N LYS A 127 25.77 -39.61 39.56
CA LYS A 127 27.04 -40.03 38.90
C LYS A 127 27.80 -41.03 39.79
N ALA A 128 27.85 -40.82 41.12
CA ALA A 128 28.49 -41.77 42.03
C ALA A 128 27.80 -43.14 41.98
N GLN A 129 26.46 -43.17 41.99
CA GLN A 129 25.68 -44.40 41.85
C GLN A 129 25.92 -45.08 40.50
N ALA A 130 25.91 -44.36 39.42
CA ALA A 130 26.18 -44.89 38.06
C ALA A 130 27.59 -45.49 37.99
N ALA A 131 28.59 -44.84 38.60
CA ALA A 131 29.95 -45.36 38.65
C ALA A 131 30.04 -46.66 39.45
N LEU A 132 29.34 -46.77 40.60
CA LEU A 132 29.28 -47.99 41.40
C LEU A 132 28.66 -49.15 40.60
N ASP A 133 27.53 -48.91 39.94
CA ASP A 133 26.82 -49.93 39.16
C ASP A 133 27.62 -50.37 37.94
N GLN A 134 28.36 -49.44 37.31
CA GLN A 134 29.25 -49.73 36.19
C GLN A 134 30.43 -50.62 36.65
N ILE A 135 31.01 -50.34 37.82
CA ILE A 135 32.06 -51.21 38.41
C ILE A 135 31.49 -52.63 38.71
N THR A 136 30.26 -52.67 39.23
CA THR A 136 29.57 -53.94 39.53
C THR A 136 29.31 -54.73 38.23
N LEU A 137 28.81 -54.06 37.21
CA LEU A 137 28.62 -54.69 35.88
C LEU A 137 29.92 -55.25 35.31
N LYS A 138 30.99 -54.49 35.40
CA LYS A 138 32.32 -54.98 34.93
C LYS A 138 32.73 -56.18 35.71
N ARG A 139 32.59 -56.25 37.04
CA ARG A 139 32.88 -57.39 37.86
C ARG A 139 32.03 -58.60 37.48
N GLN A 140 30.73 -58.44 37.29
CA GLN A 140 29.82 -59.52 36.88
C GLN A 140 30.16 -60.06 35.48
N ALA A 141 30.54 -59.15 34.54
CA ALA A 141 31.06 -59.57 33.23
C ALA A 141 32.32 -60.43 33.28
N ASP A 142 33.28 -60.05 34.17
CA ASP A 142 34.50 -60.84 34.36
C ASP A 142 34.17 -62.19 34.98
N LEU A 143 33.27 -62.29 35.96
CA LEU A 143 32.85 -63.57 36.57
C LEU A 143 32.11 -64.46 35.54
N ARG A 144 31.28 -63.89 34.71
CA ARG A 144 30.57 -64.57 33.61
C ARG A 144 31.57 -65.18 32.61
N SER A 145 32.59 -64.44 32.23
CA SER A 145 33.58 -64.88 31.31
C SER A 145 34.40 -66.13 31.84
N LYS A 146 34.49 -66.24 33.19
CA LYS A 146 35.10 -67.33 33.91
C LYS A 146 34.14 -68.48 34.22
N GLY A 147 32.87 -68.41 33.81
CA GLY A 147 31.90 -69.48 34.03
C GLY A 147 31.43 -69.61 35.48
N VAL A 148 31.67 -68.63 36.38
CA VAL A 148 31.37 -68.67 37.82
C VAL A 148 30.05 -68.02 38.21
N ASN A 149 29.39 -67.28 37.28
CA ASN A 149 28.19 -66.49 37.58
C ASN A 149 26.92 -67.00 36.93
N ALA A 150 25.75 -66.87 37.57
CA ALA A 150 24.43 -67.14 36.98
C ALA A 150 24.11 -66.05 35.91
N PRO A 151 23.53 -66.44 34.75
CA PRO A 151 23.16 -65.50 33.72
C PRO A 151 22.28 -64.31 34.24
N GLN A 152 21.39 -64.57 35.20
CA GLN A 152 20.49 -63.63 35.81
C GLN A 152 21.22 -62.46 36.55
N ASP A 153 22.33 -62.77 37.26
CA ASP A 153 23.11 -61.77 38.02
C ASP A 153 23.80 -60.75 37.08
N TYR A 154 24.27 -61.23 35.93
CA TYR A 154 24.81 -60.36 34.90
C TYR A 154 23.72 -59.45 34.27
N ASP A 155 22.59 -60.05 33.90
CA ASP A 155 21.49 -59.31 33.30
C ASP A 155 20.92 -58.24 34.26
N LEU A 156 20.84 -58.54 35.57
CA LEU A 156 20.50 -57.60 36.61
C LEU A 156 21.54 -56.45 36.73
N ALA A 157 22.84 -56.79 36.67
CA ALA A 157 23.89 -55.77 36.72
C ALA A 157 23.86 -54.86 35.50
N VAL A 158 23.56 -55.40 34.30
CA VAL A 158 23.33 -54.61 33.08
C VAL A 158 22.15 -53.65 33.24
N ALA A 159 21.00 -54.15 33.72
CA ALA A 159 19.79 -53.35 33.93
C ALA A 159 20.02 -52.21 34.97
N ASN A 160 20.74 -52.52 36.07
CA ASN A 160 21.06 -51.51 37.11
C ASN A 160 22.02 -50.44 36.55
N ALA A 161 23.06 -50.80 35.79
CA ALA A 161 23.97 -49.84 35.18
C ALA A 161 23.26 -48.92 34.23
N HIS A 162 22.37 -49.46 33.36
CA HIS A 162 21.54 -48.62 32.50
C HIS A 162 20.61 -47.68 33.25
N LYS A 163 19.96 -48.19 34.33
CA LYS A 163 19.04 -47.37 35.14
C LYS A 163 19.75 -46.22 35.85
N SER A 164 20.91 -46.49 36.47
CA SER A 164 21.66 -45.44 37.16
C SER A 164 22.33 -44.45 36.18
N GLN A 165 22.74 -44.89 35.02
CA GLN A 165 23.20 -43.98 33.95
C GLN A 165 22.08 -43.03 33.49
N ALA A 166 20.89 -43.54 33.21
CA ALA A 166 19.74 -42.75 32.85
C ALA A 166 19.31 -41.74 33.98
N ALA A 167 19.45 -42.17 35.25
CA ALA A 167 19.21 -41.29 36.37
C ALA A 167 20.23 -40.13 36.46
N ALA A 168 21.51 -40.41 36.18
CA ALA A 168 22.55 -39.38 36.12
C ALA A 168 22.34 -38.39 34.96
N GLU A 169 21.91 -38.87 33.80
CA GLU A 169 21.55 -38.03 32.66
C GLU A 169 20.33 -37.13 32.98
N ALA A 170 19.30 -37.68 33.60
CA ALA A 170 18.12 -36.90 34.04
C ALA A 170 18.47 -35.78 35.04
N ALA A 171 19.37 -36.10 36.02
CA ALA A 171 19.86 -35.11 36.97
C ALA A 171 20.69 -34.01 36.22
N GLN A 172 21.50 -34.36 35.24
CA GLN A 172 22.26 -33.40 34.47
C GLN A 172 21.34 -32.46 33.66
N VAL A 173 20.28 -32.96 33.03
CA VAL A 173 19.28 -32.14 32.33
C VAL A 173 18.63 -31.12 33.30
N ASN A 174 18.31 -31.53 34.53
CA ASN A 174 17.74 -30.60 35.52
C ASN A 174 18.74 -29.51 35.92
N LEU A 175 20.03 -29.83 36.01
CA LEU A 175 21.10 -28.86 36.26
C LEU A 175 21.23 -27.88 35.09
N ASP A 176 21.17 -28.41 33.87
CA ASP A 176 21.24 -27.56 32.66
C ASP A 176 20.07 -26.58 32.57
N PHE A 177 18.88 -26.95 33.03
CA PHE A 177 17.72 -26.06 33.13
C PHE A 177 17.90 -24.94 34.16
N CYS A 178 18.87 -25.00 35.05
CA CYS A 178 19.19 -23.87 35.92
C CYS A 178 19.79 -22.70 35.17
N TYR A 179 20.41 -22.92 34.00
CA TYR A 179 21.06 -21.93 33.16
C TYR A 179 20.12 -21.55 32.00
N ILE A 180 19.27 -20.56 32.22
CA ILE A 180 18.27 -20.14 31.26
C ILE A 180 18.93 -19.26 30.21
N LYS A 181 18.84 -19.67 28.94
CA LYS A 181 19.44 -19.01 27.77
C LYS A 181 18.37 -18.56 26.79
N SER A 182 18.69 -17.55 25.97
CA SER A 182 17.81 -17.10 24.90
C SER A 182 17.64 -18.19 23.83
N PRO A 183 16.40 -18.59 23.49
CA PRO A 183 16.13 -19.55 22.42
C PRO A 183 16.21 -18.93 21.02
N ILE A 184 16.07 -17.60 20.92
CA ILE A 184 16.03 -16.85 19.63
C ILE A 184 16.94 -15.62 19.70
N ASN A 185 17.20 -15.04 18.52
CA ASN A 185 17.75 -13.70 18.42
C ASN A 185 16.60 -12.68 18.55
N GLY A 186 16.77 -11.61 19.33
CA GLY A 186 15.73 -10.61 19.45
C GLY A 186 15.97 -9.65 20.62
N ARG A 187 14.97 -8.83 20.87
CA ARG A 187 14.97 -7.86 21.97
C ARG A 187 14.21 -8.39 23.16
N VAL A 188 14.85 -8.30 24.32
CA VAL A 188 14.25 -8.68 25.59
C VAL A 188 13.25 -7.61 26.00
N GLY A 189 12.05 -8.03 26.39
CA GLY A 189 11.02 -7.14 26.95
C GLY A 189 11.27 -6.79 28.42
N LEU A 190 10.24 -6.29 29.08
CA LEU A 190 10.26 -6.04 30.52
C LEU A 190 10.27 -7.39 31.25
N ARG A 191 11.15 -7.55 32.23
CA ARG A 191 11.18 -8.73 33.10
C ARG A 191 10.00 -8.75 34.08
N ASN A 192 9.53 -9.93 34.40
CA ASN A 192 8.47 -10.15 35.39
C ASN A 192 9.01 -10.59 36.76
N VAL A 193 10.32 -10.83 36.87
CA VAL A 193 10.96 -11.38 38.09
C VAL A 193 12.31 -10.70 38.35
N ASP A 194 12.69 -10.68 39.64
CA ASP A 194 13.94 -10.10 40.10
C ASP A 194 14.84 -11.17 40.72
N ILE A 195 16.12 -10.82 40.91
CA ILE A 195 17.10 -11.63 41.64
C ILE A 195 16.56 -11.84 43.04
N GLY A 196 16.63 -13.09 43.52
CA GLY A 196 16.10 -13.48 44.83
C GLY A 196 14.69 -14.07 44.78
N ASN A 197 13.91 -13.87 43.72
CA ASN A 197 12.59 -14.47 43.57
C ASN A 197 12.67 -15.99 43.43
N LEU A 198 11.70 -16.69 43.99
CA LEU A 198 11.49 -18.11 43.76
C LEU A 198 10.65 -18.32 42.50
N VAL A 199 11.12 -19.14 41.58
CA VAL A 199 10.47 -19.45 40.31
C VAL A 199 10.36 -20.96 40.10
N GLY A 200 9.51 -21.39 39.18
CA GLY A 200 9.31 -22.79 38.82
C GLY A 200 8.45 -22.97 37.56
N PRO A 201 8.17 -24.22 37.16
CA PRO A 201 7.42 -24.52 35.94
C PRO A 201 6.00 -23.96 35.88
N THR A 202 5.38 -23.70 37.02
CA THR A 202 4.03 -23.12 37.14
C THR A 202 4.04 -21.62 37.36
N SER A 203 5.22 -20.99 37.45
CA SER A 203 5.35 -19.54 37.60
C SER A 203 5.02 -18.84 36.29
N PRO A 204 4.60 -17.55 36.31
CA PRO A 204 4.49 -16.75 35.12
C PRO A 204 5.81 -16.73 34.34
N PRO A 205 5.77 -16.43 33.01
CA PRO A 205 6.97 -16.24 32.22
C PRO A 205 7.93 -15.23 32.89
N LEU A 206 9.21 -15.52 32.89
CA LEU A 206 10.26 -14.67 33.47
C LEU A 206 10.43 -13.39 32.64
N VAL A 207 10.43 -13.54 31.32
CA VAL A 207 10.59 -12.45 30.35
C VAL A 207 10.10 -12.91 28.97
N ALA A 208 9.65 -11.96 28.15
CA ALA A 208 9.35 -12.19 26.75
C ALA A 208 10.51 -11.72 25.88
N ILE A 209 10.85 -12.47 24.84
CA ILE A 209 11.82 -12.08 23.81
C ILE A 209 11.10 -12.00 22.48
N GLN A 210 11.31 -10.89 21.75
CA GLN A 210 10.69 -10.65 20.46
C GLN A 210 11.75 -10.53 19.38
N GLY A 211 11.63 -11.34 18.33
CA GLY A 211 12.42 -11.21 17.12
C GLY A 211 11.88 -10.03 16.30
N LEU A 212 12.72 -9.00 16.11
CA LEU A 212 12.34 -7.75 15.42
C LEU A 212 12.86 -7.67 13.99
N ASP A 213 13.82 -8.51 13.61
CA ASP A 213 14.37 -8.57 12.25
C ASP A 213 14.44 -10.03 11.77
N PRO A 214 13.69 -10.36 10.69
CA PRO A 214 12.71 -9.53 10.01
C PRO A 214 11.47 -9.24 10.89
N ILE A 215 10.58 -8.36 10.43
CA ILE A 215 9.30 -8.08 11.07
C ILE A 215 8.14 -8.49 10.17
N TYR A 216 7.05 -8.98 10.75
CA TYR A 216 5.81 -9.20 10.01
C TYR A 216 5.01 -7.90 9.87
N THR A 217 4.36 -7.78 8.73
CA THR A 217 3.37 -6.74 8.45
C THR A 217 2.04 -7.42 8.17
N ASP A 218 1.12 -7.34 9.13
CA ASP A 218 -0.23 -7.90 9.02
C ASP A 218 -1.16 -6.85 8.45
N PHE A 219 -1.90 -7.18 7.39
CA PHE A 219 -2.87 -6.30 6.75
C PHE A 219 -4.07 -7.09 6.23
N THR A 220 -5.10 -6.38 5.79
CA THR A 220 -6.31 -7.02 5.28
C THR A 220 -6.59 -6.52 3.87
N VAL A 221 -7.06 -7.44 3.00
CA VAL A 221 -7.46 -7.15 1.63
C VAL A 221 -8.98 -7.28 1.54
N ALA A 222 -9.66 -6.32 0.92
CA ALA A 222 -11.10 -6.35 0.74
C ALA A 222 -11.52 -7.50 -0.20
N GLU A 223 -12.67 -8.13 0.08
CA GLU A 223 -13.23 -9.21 -0.76
C GLU A 223 -13.42 -8.78 -2.21
N THR A 224 -13.75 -7.50 -2.44
CA THR A 224 -13.89 -6.91 -3.79
C THR A 224 -12.63 -7.02 -4.63
N ASP A 225 -11.45 -6.94 -3.99
CA ASP A 225 -10.15 -6.94 -4.65
C ASP A 225 -9.55 -8.35 -4.73
N LEU A 226 -10.18 -9.32 -4.07
CA LEU A 226 -9.68 -10.69 -4.00
C LEU A 226 -9.56 -11.37 -5.37
N ALA A 227 -10.46 -11.05 -6.31
CA ALA A 227 -10.40 -11.57 -7.67
C ALA A 227 -9.13 -11.09 -8.40
N LEU A 228 -8.77 -9.82 -8.19
CA LEU A 228 -7.54 -9.22 -8.72
C LEU A 228 -6.31 -9.86 -8.07
N VAL A 229 -6.29 -9.98 -6.75
CA VAL A 229 -5.18 -10.59 -6.00
C VAL A 229 -4.95 -12.02 -6.45
N ARG A 230 -6.00 -12.84 -6.56
CA ARG A 230 -5.88 -14.25 -7.00
C ARG A 230 -5.26 -14.39 -8.39
N LYS A 231 -5.52 -13.44 -9.28
CA LYS A 231 -4.95 -13.45 -10.64
C LYS A 231 -3.42 -13.34 -10.63
N TYR A 232 -2.85 -12.59 -9.68
CA TYR A 232 -1.41 -12.32 -9.61
C TYR A 232 -0.71 -13.09 -8.51
N LEU A 233 -1.46 -13.77 -7.62
CA LEU A 233 -0.90 -14.55 -6.52
C LEU A 233 0.04 -15.65 -7.03
N GLY A 234 1.24 -15.70 -6.47
CA GLY A 234 2.30 -16.62 -6.93
C GLY A 234 3.15 -16.08 -8.08
N GLY A 235 2.85 -14.89 -8.59
CA GLY A 235 3.71 -14.20 -9.56
C GLY A 235 5.01 -13.70 -8.93
N PRO A 236 6.08 -13.52 -9.75
CA PRO A 236 7.40 -13.11 -9.25
C PRO A 236 7.45 -11.65 -8.78
N ASN A 237 6.46 -10.84 -9.15
CA ASN A 237 6.42 -9.40 -8.87
C ASN A 237 5.60 -9.05 -7.64
N VAL A 238 5.01 -10.05 -6.96
CA VAL A 238 4.22 -9.84 -5.74
C VAL A 238 5.14 -9.43 -4.61
N LYS A 239 4.95 -8.21 -4.07
CA LYS A 239 5.76 -7.61 -3.00
C LYS A 239 4.87 -6.86 -2.02
N VAL A 240 5.38 -6.68 -0.82
CA VAL A 240 4.74 -5.89 0.23
C VAL A 240 5.67 -4.75 0.60
N GLN A 241 5.25 -3.52 0.32
CA GLN A 241 5.97 -2.33 0.75
C GLN A 241 5.35 -1.81 2.03
N THR A 242 6.16 -1.71 3.08
CA THR A 242 5.75 -1.21 4.40
C THR A 242 6.27 0.20 4.58
N ASN A 243 5.36 1.12 4.90
CA ASN A 243 5.64 2.54 5.09
C ASN A 243 5.22 2.95 6.50
N SER A 244 6.08 3.69 7.21
CA SER A 244 5.70 4.32 8.47
C SER A 244 4.70 5.47 8.23
N PRO A 245 3.71 5.67 9.12
CA PRO A 245 2.72 6.75 8.96
C PRO A 245 3.32 8.14 9.02
N ASP A 246 4.45 8.32 9.69
CA ASP A 246 5.14 9.60 9.88
C ASP A 246 6.05 10.00 8.70
N GLU A 247 6.16 9.15 7.67
CA GLU A 247 6.98 9.34 6.46
C GLU A 247 8.48 9.61 6.72
N LYS A 248 8.94 9.52 7.97
CA LYS A 248 10.36 9.72 8.33
C LYS A 248 11.20 8.49 8.05
N THR A 249 10.60 7.32 8.18
CA THR A 249 11.24 6.04 7.86
C THR A 249 11.08 5.74 6.37
N ALA A 250 12.18 5.46 5.68
CA ALA A 250 12.12 5.10 4.27
C ALA A 250 11.25 3.85 4.05
N PRO A 251 10.45 3.83 2.98
CA PRO A 251 9.66 2.66 2.60
C PRO A 251 10.52 1.40 2.48
N ARG A 252 10.05 0.27 3.01
CA ARG A 252 10.78 -0.99 2.94
C ARG A 252 10.03 -2.02 2.13
N MET A 253 10.75 -2.63 1.22
CA MET A 253 10.24 -3.72 0.41
C MET A 253 10.44 -5.04 1.15
N GLY A 254 9.36 -5.79 1.23
CA GLY A 254 9.31 -7.15 1.76
C GLY A 254 8.59 -8.09 0.79
N ASP A 255 8.45 -9.33 1.20
CA ASP A 255 7.77 -10.37 0.45
C ASP A 255 6.41 -10.70 1.08
N LEU A 256 5.46 -11.14 0.25
CA LEU A 256 4.23 -11.73 0.76
C LEU A 256 4.57 -13.07 1.42
N TYR A 257 4.30 -13.19 2.70
CA TYR A 257 4.52 -14.41 3.46
C TYR A 257 3.31 -15.35 3.39
N PHE A 258 2.11 -14.79 3.58
CA PHE A 258 0.88 -15.55 3.67
C PHE A 258 -0.33 -14.70 3.28
N ILE A 259 -1.33 -15.34 2.68
CA ILE A 259 -2.68 -14.81 2.52
C ILE A 259 -3.68 -15.89 2.95
N ASP A 260 -4.64 -15.52 3.77
CA ASP A 260 -5.66 -16.45 4.27
C ASP A 260 -6.58 -16.91 3.13
N THR A 261 -7.10 -18.11 3.26
CA THR A 261 -8.08 -18.68 2.30
C THR A 261 -9.52 -18.36 2.67
N ALA A 262 -9.75 -17.83 3.88
CA ALA A 262 -11.08 -17.53 4.41
C ALA A 262 -11.33 -16.01 4.47
N VAL A 263 -12.50 -15.59 3.95
CA VAL A 263 -13.02 -14.25 4.17
C VAL A 263 -13.55 -14.15 5.59
N GLN A 264 -13.20 -13.10 6.31
CA GLN A 264 -13.65 -12.88 7.68
C GLN A 264 -15.12 -12.44 7.71
N PRO A 265 -15.99 -13.19 8.40
CA PRO A 265 -17.38 -12.78 8.57
C PRO A 265 -17.47 -11.43 9.30
N GLY A 266 -18.25 -10.50 8.75
CA GLY A 266 -18.51 -9.20 9.34
C GLY A 266 -17.65 -8.07 8.81
N SER A 267 -16.38 -8.28 8.44
CA SER A 267 -15.53 -7.26 7.80
C SER A 267 -15.47 -7.39 6.27
N GLY A 268 -15.77 -8.56 5.72
CA GLY A 268 -15.62 -8.82 4.27
C GLY A 268 -14.17 -8.67 3.80
N THR A 269 -13.21 -9.06 4.65
CA THR A 269 -11.78 -8.93 4.33
C THR A 269 -11.05 -10.26 4.49
N VAL A 270 -9.93 -10.40 3.80
CA VAL A 270 -9.00 -11.53 3.91
C VAL A 270 -7.72 -11.05 4.56
N LYS A 271 -7.22 -11.79 5.55
CA LYS A 271 -5.93 -11.50 6.19
C LYS A 271 -4.77 -11.82 5.27
N ALA A 272 -3.79 -10.94 5.24
CA ALA A 272 -2.52 -11.15 4.58
C ALA A 272 -1.38 -10.75 5.50
N ARG A 273 -0.22 -11.37 5.31
CA ARG A 273 0.99 -11.12 6.07
C ARG A 273 2.17 -10.97 5.12
N GLY A 274 2.86 -9.87 5.24
CA GLY A 274 4.16 -9.63 4.62
C GLY A 274 5.29 -9.92 5.60
N VAL A 275 6.49 -10.17 5.08
CA VAL A 275 7.72 -10.22 5.85
C VAL A 275 8.65 -9.14 5.33
N THR A 276 9.08 -8.24 6.21
CA THR A 276 9.84 -7.03 5.86
C THR A 276 11.16 -7.01 6.63
N PRO A 277 12.31 -6.79 5.99
CA PRO A 277 13.59 -6.59 6.68
C PRO A 277 13.53 -5.38 7.63
N ASN A 278 14.05 -5.53 8.86
CA ASN A 278 14.01 -4.49 9.89
C ASN A 278 15.31 -4.41 10.70
N PRO A 279 16.49 -4.29 10.02
CA PRO A 279 17.79 -4.39 10.68
C PRO A 279 18.11 -3.26 11.67
N ASP A 280 17.50 -2.09 11.50
CA ASP A 280 17.63 -0.94 12.38
C ASP A 280 16.52 -0.85 13.44
N HIS A 281 15.62 -1.86 13.49
CA HIS A 281 14.48 -1.92 14.38
C HIS A 281 13.59 -0.66 14.33
N ALA A 282 13.45 -0.06 13.14
CA ALA A 282 12.64 1.14 12.95
C ALA A 282 11.15 0.86 13.07
N PHE A 283 10.70 -0.34 12.66
CA PHE A 283 9.32 -0.78 12.87
C PHE A 283 9.20 -1.59 14.17
N TRP A 284 8.14 -1.30 14.93
CA TRP A 284 7.89 -1.94 16.22
C TRP A 284 6.61 -2.80 16.18
N PRO A 285 6.57 -3.92 16.94
CA PRO A 285 5.36 -4.71 17.07
C PRO A 285 4.18 -3.86 17.57
N SER A 286 2.99 -4.10 17.00
CA SER A 286 1.74 -3.37 17.21
C SER A 286 1.71 -1.93 16.69
N GLU A 287 2.74 -1.47 16.01
CA GLU A 287 2.74 -0.20 15.30
C GLU A 287 1.85 -0.27 14.06
N PHE A 288 1.03 0.78 13.83
CA PHE A 288 0.27 0.92 12.59
C PHE A 288 1.19 1.35 11.46
N VAL A 289 0.99 0.76 10.28
CA VAL A 289 1.77 1.03 9.08
C VAL A 289 0.86 1.16 7.86
N ARG A 290 1.30 1.92 6.86
CA ARG A 290 0.70 1.90 5.53
C ARG A 290 1.36 0.80 4.71
N VAL A 291 0.54 -0.04 4.12
CA VAL A 291 0.99 -1.19 3.33
C VAL A 291 0.61 -0.96 1.88
N ARG A 292 1.59 -0.95 0.99
CA ARG A 292 1.35 -1.01 -0.43
C ARG A 292 1.59 -2.44 -0.91
N PHE A 293 0.49 -3.14 -1.17
CA PHE A 293 0.53 -4.50 -1.66
C PHE A 293 0.66 -4.50 -3.18
N ILE A 294 1.87 -4.69 -3.68
CA ILE A 294 2.21 -4.68 -5.10
C ILE A 294 1.90 -6.06 -5.66
N LEU A 295 1.05 -6.09 -6.69
CA LEU A 295 0.59 -7.32 -7.33
C LEU A 295 1.39 -7.63 -8.59
N ASP A 296 1.71 -6.58 -9.39
CA ASP A 296 2.42 -6.71 -10.67
C ASP A 296 2.99 -5.35 -11.09
N THR A 297 3.62 -5.30 -12.25
CA THR A 297 4.07 -4.07 -12.92
C THR A 297 3.33 -3.91 -14.24
N ILE A 298 2.60 -2.81 -14.39
CA ILE A 298 1.96 -2.42 -15.64
C ILE A 298 3.03 -1.84 -16.54
N LYS A 299 3.39 -2.56 -17.59
CA LYS A 299 4.38 -2.11 -18.57
C LYS A 299 3.78 -1.07 -19.50
N ASP A 300 4.61 -0.09 -19.90
CA ASP A 300 4.23 0.97 -20.83
C ASP A 300 2.92 1.68 -20.47
N ALA A 301 2.64 1.85 -19.17
CA ALA A 301 1.44 2.51 -18.67
C ALA A 301 1.40 3.97 -19.15
N ARG A 302 0.26 4.37 -19.72
CA ARG A 302 0.03 5.75 -20.17
C ARG A 302 -0.38 6.58 -18.99
N LEU A 303 0.44 7.55 -18.62
CA LEU A 303 0.25 8.39 -17.44
C LEU A 303 -0.15 9.80 -17.85
N VAL A 304 -1.18 10.29 -17.20
CA VAL A 304 -1.65 11.67 -17.31
C VAL A 304 -1.83 12.27 -15.91
N PRO A 305 -1.72 13.59 -15.72
CA PRO A 305 -2.11 14.21 -14.46
C PRO A 305 -3.57 13.86 -14.13
N THR A 306 -3.85 13.51 -12.88
CA THR A 306 -5.20 13.09 -12.45
C THR A 306 -6.26 14.12 -12.78
N GLN A 307 -5.91 15.41 -12.71
CA GLN A 307 -6.80 16.54 -13.02
C GLN A 307 -7.22 16.59 -14.51
N ALA A 308 -6.47 15.95 -15.42
CA ALA A 308 -6.81 15.92 -16.84
C ALA A 308 -8.03 15.04 -17.12
N VAL A 309 -8.31 14.04 -16.27
CA VAL A 309 -9.46 13.14 -16.41
C VAL A 309 -10.68 13.79 -15.80
N GLN A 310 -11.72 14.02 -16.63
CA GLN A 310 -12.99 14.60 -16.23
C GLN A 310 -14.09 13.53 -16.28
N ILE A 311 -15.11 13.70 -15.44
CA ILE A 311 -16.27 12.79 -15.40
C ILE A 311 -17.50 13.55 -15.94
N SER A 312 -18.18 12.94 -16.90
CA SER A 312 -19.46 13.44 -17.43
C SER A 312 -20.57 12.41 -17.26
N GLN A 313 -21.79 12.76 -17.63
CA GLN A 313 -22.93 11.83 -17.67
C GLN A 313 -22.69 10.64 -18.61
N ASN A 314 -21.84 10.82 -19.64
CA ASN A 314 -21.48 9.79 -20.61
C ASN A 314 -20.22 9.00 -20.22
N GLY A 315 -19.70 9.21 -19.02
CA GLY A 315 -18.51 8.57 -18.50
C GLY A 315 -17.27 9.47 -18.46
N PRO A 316 -16.10 8.88 -18.08
CA PRO A 316 -14.82 9.59 -18.02
C PRO A 316 -14.33 9.99 -19.39
N PHE A 317 -13.77 11.19 -19.50
CA PHE A 317 -13.22 11.74 -20.74
C PHE A 317 -12.01 12.63 -20.46
N ILE A 318 -11.28 12.95 -21.53
CA ILE A 318 -10.13 13.85 -21.53
C ILE A 318 -10.18 14.75 -22.76
N PHE A 319 -9.66 15.98 -22.65
CA PHE A 319 -9.43 16.82 -23.82
C PHE A 319 -8.02 16.63 -24.34
N VAL A 320 -7.91 16.21 -25.60
CA VAL A 320 -6.64 16.06 -26.31
C VAL A 320 -6.43 17.27 -27.20
N LEU A 321 -5.26 17.88 -27.14
CA LEU A 321 -4.86 19.01 -27.97
C LEU A 321 -4.40 18.52 -29.35
N LYS A 322 -4.99 19.06 -30.39
CA LYS A 322 -4.57 18.82 -31.79
C LYS A 322 -3.46 19.80 -32.20
N PRO A 323 -2.71 19.49 -33.30
CA PRO A 323 -1.65 20.37 -33.81
C PRO A 323 -2.12 21.77 -34.23
N ASP A 324 -3.41 21.95 -34.54
CA ASP A 324 -4.05 23.22 -34.89
C ASP A 324 -4.50 24.07 -33.69
N ASN A 325 -4.10 23.66 -32.46
CA ASN A 325 -4.50 24.23 -31.19
C ASN A 325 -6.02 24.13 -30.90
N THR A 326 -6.71 23.19 -31.50
CA THR A 326 -8.08 22.84 -31.14
C THR A 326 -8.09 21.64 -30.17
N VAL A 327 -9.12 21.55 -29.33
CA VAL A 327 -9.28 20.43 -28.41
C VAL A 327 -10.31 19.44 -28.93
N ASP A 328 -10.02 18.16 -28.72
CA ASP A 328 -10.92 17.06 -29.05
C ASP A 328 -11.33 16.33 -27.74
N LEU A 329 -12.61 16.07 -27.58
CA LEU A 329 -13.12 15.32 -26.44
C LEU A 329 -13.00 13.82 -26.75
N ARG A 330 -12.25 13.10 -25.92
CA ARG A 330 -12.03 11.67 -26.12
C ARG A 330 -12.44 10.89 -24.87
N PRO A 331 -13.36 9.92 -24.96
CA PRO A 331 -13.69 9.02 -23.86
C PRO A 331 -12.45 8.20 -23.49
N VAL A 332 -12.24 8.01 -22.20
CA VAL A 332 -11.10 7.27 -21.65
C VAL A 332 -11.56 6.26 -20.60
N LYS A 333 -10.76 5.21 -20.43
CA LYS A 333 -10.90 4.29 -19.31
C LYS A 333 -9.78 4.58 -18.31
N PRO A 334 -10.08 5.28 -17.19
CA PRO A 334 -9.10 5.51 -16.16
C PRO A 334 -8.78 4.21 -15.43
N GLY A 335 -7.53 4.02 -15.10
CA GLY A 335 -7.02 2.93 -14.26
C GLY A 335 -6.62 3.45 -12.88
N GLN A 336 -5.59 2.86 -12.31
CA GLN A 336 -5.10 3.16 -10.98
C GLN A 336 -4.39 4.53 -10.92
N ARG A 337 -4.61 5.25 -9.81
CA ARG A 337 -3.78 6.42 -9.45
C ARG A 337 -2.38 5.98 -9.08
N GLN A 338 -1.41 6.81 -9.44
CA GLN A 338 0.00 6.61 -9.14
C GLN A 338 0.54 7.80 -8.33
N ASP A 339 1.69 7.62 -7.72
CA ASP A 339 2.38 8.68 -6.99
C ASP A 339 2.66 9.89 -7.90
N GLY A 340 2.72 11.10 -7.33
CA GLY A 340 2.93 12.34 -8.09
C GLY A 340 1.68 12.88 -8.79
N ASP A 341 0.48 12.54 -8.29
CA ASP A 341 -0.83 12.95 -8.82
C ASP A 341 -1.05 12.55 -10.29
N LEU A 342 -0.53 11.38 -10.64
CA LEU A 342 -0.69 10.77 -11.95
C LEU A 342 -1.78 9.71 -11.95
N MET A 343 -2.41 9.50 -13.10
CA MET A 343 -3.40 8.45 -13.32
C MET A 343 -3.02 7.62 -14.55
N VAL A 344 -3.12 6.31 -14.42
CA VAL A 344 -3.01 5.40 -15.57
C VAL A 344 -4.26 5.55 -16.42
N VAL A 345 -4.09 5.63 -17.73
CA VAL A 345 -5.20 5.59 -18.69
C VAL A 345 -5.03 4.34 -19.55
N GLU A 346 -5.96 3.38 -19.39
CA GLU A 346 -5.91 2.10 -20.08
C GLU A 346 -6.18 2.25 -21.58
N THR A 347 -7.17 3.09 -21.93
CA THR A 347 -7.57 3.33 -23.32
C THR A 347 -7.97 4.79 -23.54
N GLY A 348 -7.81 5.28 -24.79
CA GLY A 348 -8.29 6.60 -25.20
C GLY A 348 -7.19 7.63 -25.44
N VAL A 349 -5.96 7.42 -24.99
CA VAL A 349 -4.81 8.31 -25.26
C VAL A 349 -3.60 7.51 -25.75
N GLN A 350 -2.67 8.18 -26.44
CA GLN A 350 -1.41 7.60 -26.90
C GLN A 350 -0.21 8.32 -26.24
N PRO A 351 0.91 7.63 -26.03
CA PRO A 351 2.13 8.27 -25.55
C PRO A 351 2.56 9.42 -26.48
N GLY A 352 2.95 10.54 -25.85
CA GLY A 352 3.37 11.75 -26.59
C GLY A 352 2.24 12.71 -26.96
N GLU A 353 0.97 12.31 -26.90
CA GLU A 353 -0.16 13.24 -27.05
C GLU A 353 -0.16 14.28 -25.94
N THR A 354 -0.71 15.47 -26.24
CA THR A 354 -0.85 16.54 -25.27
C THR A 354 -2.29 16.61 -24.79
N VAL A 355 -2.48 16.61 -23.45
CA VAL A 355 -3.81 16.63 -22.81
C VAL A 355 -3.98 17.90 -22.00
N VAL A 356 -5.22 18.39 -21.92
CA VAL A 356 -5.57 19.57 -21.11
C VAL A 356 -5.72 19.15 -19.66
N VAL A 357 -5.04 19.85 -18.74
CA VAL A 357 -5.02 19.58 -17.30
C VAL A 357 -5.92 20.55 -16.54
N THR A 358 -5.93 21.84 -16.94
CA THR A 358 -6.78 22.88 -16.32
C THR A 358 -7.39 23.77 -17.36
N GLY A 359 -8.57 24.35 -17.05
CA GLY A 359 -9.33 25.18 -17.98
C GLY A 359 -10.44 24.43 -18.74
N GLN A 360 -10.72 23.17 -18.41
CA GLN A 360 -11.65 22.30 -19.14
C GLN A 360 -13.10 22.73 -19.07
N LEU A 361 -13.56 23.36 -17.95
CA LEU A 361 -14.96 23.72 -17.70
C LEU A 361 -15.59 24.59 -18.80
N ALA A 362 -14.77 25.31 -19.54
CA ALA A 362 -15.21 26.23 -20.56
C ALA A 362 -14.93 25.73 -22.00
N LEU A 363 -14.52 24.47 -22.16
CA LEU A 363 -14.17 23.89 -23.44
C LEU A 363 -15.31 23.07 -24.03
N ALA A 364 -15.44 23.14 -25.35
CA ALA A 364 -16.24 22.25 -26.16
C ALA A 364 -15.36 21.63 -27.26
N PRO A 365 -15.71 20.47 -27.81
CA PRO A 365 -14.98 19.90 -28.92
C PRO A 365 -14.80 20.91 -30.07
N GLY A 366 -13.57 21.04 -30.61
CA GLY A 366 -13.23 22.01 -31.64
C GLY A 366 -12.89 23.42 -31.15
N THR A 367 -12.97 23.70 -29.84
CA THR A 367 -12.58 25.01 -29.28
C THR A 367 -11.08 25.24 -29.47
N LYS A 368 -10.72 26.44 -29.98
CA LYS A 368 -9.32 26.87 -30.10
C LYS A 368 -8.81 27.40 -28.76
N VAL A 369 -7.64 26.93 -28.34
CA VAL A 369 -7.04 27.23 -27.04
C VAL A 369 -5.61 27.78 -27.16
N ASP A 370 -5.16 28.46 -26.11
CA ASP A 370 -3.76 28.89 -25.92
C ASP A 370 -3.08 27.95 -24.91
N PRO A 371 -2.29 26.98 -25.40
CA PRO A 371 -1.69 25.97 -24.52
C PRO A 371 -0.48 26.52 -23.77
N LYS A 372 -0.51 26.43 -22.43
CA LYS A 372 0.63 26.69 -21.56
C LYS A 372 1.06 25.41 -20.85
N PRO A 373 2.38 25.20 -20.64
CA PRO A 373 2.85 23.98 -19.98
C PRO A 373 2.33 23.89 -18.53
N TYR A 374 1.83 22.72 -18.16
CA TYR A 374 1.48 22.39 -16.79
C TYR A 374 2.74 22.11 -15.98
N ALA A 375 2.92 22.82 -14.86
CA ALA A 375 3.97 22.54 -13.88
C ALA A 375 3.29 22.04 -12.57
N PRO A 376 3.56 20.81 -12.11
CA PRO A 376 2.84 20.21 -10.97
C PRO A 376 2.98 20.97 -9.64
N ASN A 377 3.99 21.84 -9.49
CA ASN A 377 4.27 22.62 -8.26
C ASN A 377 4.16 24.13 -8.46
N SER A 378 3.43 24.62 -9.45
CA SER A 378 3.27 26.07 -9.68
C SER A 378 2.22 26.66 -8.74
N PRO A 379 2.44 27.84 -8.11
CA PRO A 379 1.46 28.48 -7.22
C PRO A 379 0.11 28.78 -7.89
N ALA A 380 0.03 28.81 -9.22
CA ALA A 380 -1.21 28.94 -9.97
C ALA A 380 -2.20 27.75 -9.76
N ASN A 381 -1.76 26.63 -9.19
CA ASN A 381 -2.60 25.47 -8.91
C ASN A 381 -3.27 25.50 -7.51
N GLN A 382 -2.93 26.49 -6.66
CA GLN A 382 -3.45 26.57 -5.28
C GLN A 382 -4.69 27.45 -5.13
N ASP A 383 -5.07 28.22 -6.15
CA ASP A 383 -6.22 29.14 -6.08
C ASP A 383 -7.61 28.44 -6.20
N GLY A 384 -7.65 27.12 -6.32
CA GLY A 384 -8.89 26.32 -6.40
C GLY A 384 -9.37 25.71 -5.09
N ALA A 385 -8.62 25.80 -4.00
CA ALA A 385 -9.03 25.26 -2.70
C ALA A 385 -9.80 26.35 -1.92
N PRO A 386 -11.05 26.10 -1.44
CA PRO A 386 -11.74 27.04 -0.57
C PRO A 386 -10.93 27.20 0.72
N LYS A 387 -10.48 28.44 1.00
CA LYS A 387 -9.89 28.78 2.30
C LYS A 387 -10.95 28.52 3.36
N SER A 388 -10.74 27.46 4.14
CA SER A 388 -11.48 27.23 5.38
C SER A 388 -11.09 28.36 6.34
N THR A 389 -11.95 29.34 6.48
CA THR A 389 -11.94 30.28 7.59
C THR A 389 -12.51 29.57 8.81
N MET A 390 -11.66 29.35 9.81
CA MET A 390 -12.09 29.18 11.20
C MET A 390 -12.42 30.53 11.79
#